data_af061bdccfa128b1ebe3c2bcf092200c
#
_entry.id   af061bdccfa128b1ebe3c2bcf092200c
#
_cell.length_a   1.000
_cell.length_b   1.000
_cell.length_c   1.000
_cell.angle_alpha   90.00
_cell.angle_beta   90.00
_cell.angle_gamma   90.00
#
_symmetry.space_group_name_H-M   'P 1'
#
loop_
_entity.id
_entity.type
_entity.pdbx_description
1 polymer ?
#
loop_
_entity_poly.entity_id
_entity_poly.type
_entity_poly.pdbx_seq_one_letter_code
_entity_poly.pdbx_strand_id
1 'polypeptide(L)'
;MKRPDRILILGGGTAGWMAACLFQHHWGASGTTVTLIESAEIGIIGVGEGSTPQLKAFFDTLDIAETEWMPRCNATYKTGIRFENWSDRPGFKSYFHPFSTDLDRHSSRDFFFNCYARRNGHDVVAMPDRFTVSERLAFDRRAPLAPVNFPFDISYGYHFDAHLVGAFLRDIATARGVTQLDARIADVAMTQDGQVAALIADDGRRFDADLFVDASGFRAVIIEGALGEKHLPFAANLFNDSAAVTPTPLPDQGPGVCTRATALSAGWAWHIPLTNRAGNGYVYSSRYVDAEAAEGELRAHLGLDAEAEVRHLKMRVGRVERSWIANCLAIGLAQGFVEPLEATAIHVVLTTVERFIRTIDGEGDGQAARAEFNAAIARRYEGIRDYLVCHYRAARRSDSPYWRDATSHDEMSDSLKAIFSAWFTGANLEEELARQGIEDIYPAMSWHCLLAGYGNFPDRLVPAAGVAAQVDMARIDKFIEGCAMNFPSHLSALERIAATA
;
A
#
# COMPACT_ATOMS: atom_id res chain seq x y z
N MET A 1 -0.37 13.42 -27.55
CA MET A 1 -1.85 13.36 -27.61
C MET A 1 -2.34 14.66 -27.06
N LYS A 2 -3.20 15.29 -27.76
CA LYS A 2 -4.14 16.20 -27.14
C LYS A 2 -4.88 15.39 -26.08
N ARG A 3 -5.41 16.04 -25.05
CA ARG A 3 -6.32 15.37 -24.11
C ARG A 3 -7.30 14.46 -24.88
N PRO A 4 -7.51 13.19 -24.48
CA PRO A 4 -8.40 12.27 -25.18
C PRO A 4 -9.85 12.75 -25.08
N ASP A 5 -10.61 12.69 -26.18
CA ASP A 5 -12.03 13.02 -26.17
C ASP A 5 -12.86 11.84 -25.60
N ARG A 6 -12.38 10.59 -25.78
CA ARG A 6 -13.05 9.36 -25.33
C ARG A 6 -12.08 8.46 -24.58
N ILE A 7 -12.40 8.14 -23.35
CA ILE A 7 -11.66 7.20 -22.51
C ILE A 7 -12.51 5.96 -22.27
N LEU A 8 -11.92 4.78 -22.51
CA LEU A 8 -12.54 3.51 -22.22
C LEU A 8 -11.72 2.74 -21.20
N ILE A 9 -12.32 2.44 -20.06
CA ILE A 9 -11.70 1.68 -18.97
C ILE A 9 -12.23 0.25 -18.99
N LEU A 10 -11.35 -0.74 -19.07
CA LEU A 10 -11.69 -2.16 -18.99
C LEU A 10 -11.42 -2.68 -17.59
N GLY A 11 -12.47 -2.98 -16.85
CA GLY A 11 -12.42 -3.59 -15.51
C GLY A 11 -13.06 -2.73 -14.43
N GLY A 12 -14.09 -3.27 -13.78
CA GLY A 12 -14.93 -2.62 -12.75
C GLY A 12 -14.46 -2.87 -11.31
N GLY A 13 -13.21 -3.24 -11.10
CA GLY A 13 -12.62 -3.29 -9.76
C GLY A 13 -12.36 -1.89 -9.19
N THR A 14 -11.95 -1.81 -7.92
CA THR A 14 -11.65 -0.55 -7.23
C THR A 14 -10.72 0.36 -8.04
N ALA A 15 -9.66 -0.20 -8.67
CA ALA A 15 -8.72 0.55 -9.50
C ALA A 15 -9.39 1.21 -10.72
N GLY A 16 -10.27 0.48 -11.42
CA GLY A 16 -10.98 1.01 -12.58
C GLY A 16 -11.95 2.15 -12.21
N TRP A 17 -12.70 2.00 -11.13
CA TRP A 17 -13.62 3.03 -10.65
C TRP A 17 -12.89 4.25 -10.08
N MET A 18 -11.74 4.07 -9.41
CA MET A 18 -10.88 5.20 -9.00
C MET A 18 -10.39 6.00 -10.21
N ALA A 19 -9.91 5.31 -11.24
CA ALA A 19 -9.49 5.97 -12.47
C ALA A 19 -10.64 6.69 -13.17
N ALA A 20 -11.83 6.07 -13.24
CA ALA A 20 -13.02 6.69 -13.81
C ALA A 20 -13.40 7.97 -13.09
N CYS A 21 -13.40 7.97 -11.75
CA CYS A 21 -13.65 9.16 -10.94
C CYS A 21 -12.63 10.28 -11.21
N LEU A 22 -11.34 9.95 -11.26
CA LEU A 22 -10.28 10.95 -11.50
C LEU A 22 -10.35 11.54 -12.92
N PHE A 23 -10.50 10.71 -13.95
CA PHE A 23 -10.64 11.22 -15.33
C PHE A 23 -11.88 12.08 -15.50
N GLN A 24 -13.02 11.65 -14.93
CA GLN A 24 -14.26 12.42 -14.98
C GLN A 24 -14.13 13.75 -14.22
N HIS A 25 -13.49 13.74 -13.04
CA HIS A 25 -13.26 14.96 -12.25
C HIS A 25 -12.39 15.96 -13.00
N HIS A 26 -11.25 15.53 -13.56
CA HIS A 26 -10.28 16.43 -14.19
C HIS A 26 -10.68 16.85 -15.59
N TRP A 27 -11.30 15.95 -16.38
CA TRP A 27 -11.49 16.19 -17.82
C TRP A 27 -12.95 16.19 -18.28
N GLY A 28 -13.91 15.70 -17.46
CA GLY A 28 -15.31 15.63 -17.84
C GLY A 28 -15.91 16.98 -18.19
N ALA A 29 -15.68 18.01 -17.38
CA ALA A 29 -16.14 19.39 -17.65
C ALA A 29 -15.52 20.01 -18.94
N SER A 30 -14.45 19.44 -19.44
CA SER A 30 -13.78 19.89 -20.67
C SER A 30 -14.20 19.10 -21.92
N GLY A 31 -15.22 18.23 -21.81
CA GLY A 31 -15.81 17.49 -22.92
C GLY A 31 -15.27 16.05 -23.12
N THR A 32 -14.34 15.57 -22.29
CA THR A 32 -13.93 14.18 -22.31
C THR A 32 -15.07 13.27 -21.80
N THR A 33 -15.38 12.23 -22.55
CA THR A 33 -16.33 11.19 -22.12
C THR A 33 -15.58 9.99 -21.54
N VAL A 34 -16.03 9.50 -20.39
CA VAL A 34 -15.46 8.35 -19.71
C VAL A 34 -16.46 7.20 -19.72
N THR A 35 -16.07 6.06 -20.26
CA THR A 35 -16.85 4.82 -20.25
C THR A 35 -16.08 3.74 -19.53
N LEU A 36 -16.74 3.00 -18.64
CA LEU A 36 -16.16 1.83 -17.97
C LEU A 36 -16.94 0.59 -18.38
N ILE A 37 -16.22 -0.44 -18.83
CA ILE A 37 -16.75 -1.76 -19.15
C ILE A 37 -16.33 -2.74 -18.05
N GLU A 38 -17.32 -3.42 -17.48
CA GLU A 38 -17.13 -4.51 -16.55
C GLU A 38 -18.04 -5.69 -16.91
N SER A 39 -17.78 -6.87 -16.38
CA SER A 39 -18.65 -8.02 -16.55
C SER A 39 -19.14 -8.50 -15.19
N ALA A 40 -20.45 -8.57 -15.03
CA ALA A 40 -21.09 -9.07 -13.80
C ALA A 40 -20.73 -10.55 -13.53
N GLU A 41 -20.33 -11.31 -14.56
CA GLU A 41 -19.90 -12.71 -14.42
C GLU A 41 -18.49 -12.86 -13.85
N ILE A 42 -17.64 -11.81 -13.96
CA ILE A 42 -16.27 -11.83 -13.47
C ILE A 42 -16.25 -11.19 -12.08
N GLY A 43 -16.18 -12.02 -11.04
CA GLY A 43 -16.12 -11.54 -9.66
C GLY A 43 -14.87 -10.70 -9.37
N ILE A 44 -14.98 -9.83 -8.37
CA ILE A 44 -13.86 -9.01 -7.87
C ILE A 44 -13.14 -9.80 -6.76
N ILE A 45 -11.80 -9.72 -6.73
CA ILE A 45 -11.01 -10.21 -5.60
C ILE A 45 -11.16 -9.17 -4.48
N GLY A 46 -12.13 -9.37 -3.59
CA GLY A 46 -12.40 -8.48 -2.47
C GLY A 46 -12.05 -9.13 -1.14
N VAL A 47 -11.19 -8.48 -0.40
CA VAL A 47 -10.88 -8.74 1.00
C VAL A 47 -10.95 -7.41 1.74
N GLY A 48 -10.92 -7.41 3.08
CA GLY A 48 -10.68 -6.17 3.80
C GLY A 48 -9.30 -5.62 3.42
N GLU A 49 -9.23 -4.36 3.07
CA GLU A 49 -7.99 -3.70 2.65
C GLU A 49 -7.62 -2.56 3.60
N GLY A 50 -6.33 -2.28 3.68
CA GLY A 50 -5.81 -1.06 4.29
C GLY A 50 -5.30 -0.10 3.23
N SER A 51 -5.38 1.19 3.50
CA SER A 51 -4.78 2.22 2.65
C SER A 51 -3.61 2.93 3.33
N THR A 52 -2.93 3.72 2.54
CA THR A 52 -2.06 4.82 2.94
C THR A 52 -2.88 6.13 2.95
N PRO A 53 -2.32 7.26 3.41
CA PRO A 53 -3.02 8.55 3.42
C PRO A 53 -3.49 9.06 2.04
N GLN A 54 -2.95 8.52 0.95
CA GLN A 54 -3.35 8.90 -0.41
C GLN A 54 -4.84 8.62 -0.69
N LEU A 55 -5.46 7.64 -0.02
CA LEU A 55 -6.89 7.40 -0.17
C LEU A 55 -7.70 8.57 0.39
N LYS A 56 -7.25 9.18 1.50
CA LYS A 56 -7.87 10.40 2.01
C LYS A 56 -7.74 11.53 1.00
N ALA A 57 -6.54 11.79 0.50
CA ALA A 57 -6.31 12.82 -0.52
C ALA A 57 -7.18 12.60 -1.78
N PHE A 58 -7.39 11.36 -2.20
CA PHE A 58 -8.29 11.02 -3.30
C PHE A 58 -9.75 11.43 -3.01
N PHE A 59 -10.29 11.09 -1.86
CA PHE A 59 -11.66 11.48 -1.49
C PHE A 59 -11.78 13.00 -1.31
N ASP A 60 -10.78 13.64 -0.71
CA ASP A 60 -10.73 15.11 -0.57
C ASP A 60 -10.72 15.80 -1.96
N THR A 61 -9.94 15.28 -2.93
CA THR A 61 -9.91 15.78 -4.31
C THR A 61 -11.28 15.70 -4.99
N LEU A 62 -12.05 14.68 -4.66
CA LEU A 62 -13.38 14.47 -5.22
C LEU A 62 -14.50 15.16 -4.43
N ASP A 63 -14.19 15.92 -3.38
CA ASP A 63 -15.16 16.51 -2.45
C ASP A 63 -16.14 15.48 -1.87
N ILE A 64 -15.61 14.31 -1.45
CA ILE A 64 -16.38 13.23 -0.82
C ILE A 64 -16.03 13.17 0.66
N ALA A 65 -16.99 13.47 1.52
CA ALA A 65 -16.78 13.47 2.96
C ALA A 65 -16.69 12.05 3.55
N GLU A 66 -15.94 11.89 4.64
CA GLU A 66 -15.84 10.62 5.38
C GLU A 66 -17.21 10.10 5.82
N THR A 67 -18.11 11.00 6.19
CA THR A 67 -19.50 10.69 6.58
C THR A 67 -20.31 10.06 5.45
N GLU A 68 -19.96 10.29 4.19
CA GLU A 68 -20.67 9.73 3.03
C GLU A 68 -20.21 8.30 2.71
N TRP A 69 -18.90 8.05 2.76
CA TRP A 69 -18.36 6.79 2.25
C TRP A 69 -17.98 5.77 3.34
N MET A 70 -17.47 6.23 4.50
CA MET A 70 -16.99 5.29 5.54
C MET A 70 -18.07 4.33 6.05
N PRO A 71 -19.30 4.81 6.40
CA PRO A 71 -20.37 3.91 6.84
C PRO A 71 -20.80 2.91 5.77
N ARG A 72 -20.85 3.34 4.50
CA ARG A 72 -21.22 2.49 3.36
C ARG A 72 -20.18 1.42 3.05
N CYS A 73 -18.93 1.63 3.45
CA CYS A 73 -17.80 0.77 3.13
C CYS A 73 -17.24 -0.01 4.34
N ASN A 74 -17.96 -0.03 5.46
CA ASN A 74 -17.52 -0.61 6.72
C ASN A 74 -16.12 -0.11 7.13
N ALA A 75 -15.80 1.15 6.82
CA ALA A 75 -14.45 1.67 6.97
C ALA A 75 -14.13 2.06 8.42
N THR A 76 -12.85 1.95 8.77
CA THR A 76 -12.27 2.39 10.04
C THR A 76 -11.01 3.21 9.78
N TYR A 77 -10.55 3.97 10.79
CA TYR A 77 -9.28 4.72 10.69
C TYR A 77 -8.07 3.81 10.87
N LYS A 78 -6.99 4.17 10.18
CA LYS A 78 -5.69 3.49 10.24
C LYS A 78 -4.58 4.48 10.50
N THR A 79 -3.86 4.33 11.62
CA THR A 79 -2.73 5.21 11.98
C THR A 79 -1.36 4.64 11.59
N GLY A 80 -1.30 3.35 11.22
CA GLY A 80 -0.06 2.68 10.83
C GLY A 80 -0.21 1.17 10.77
N ILE A 81 0.93 0.49 10.84
CA ILE A 81 1.03 -0.97 10.79
C ILE A 81 1.87 -1.45 11.99
N ARG A 82 1.37 -2.44 12.73
CA ARG A 82 2.14 -3.13 13.76
C ARG A 82 2.72 -4.41 13.19
N PHE A 83 4.04 -4.49 13.16
CA PHE A 83 4.78 -5.68 12.77
C PHE A 83 5.05 -6.54 14.01
N GLU A 84 4.74 -7.83 13.94
CA GLU A 84 4.85 -8.77 15.07
C GLU A 84 5.59 -10.03 14.64
N ASN A 85 6.47 -10.55 15.50
CA ASN A 85 7.23 -11.77 15.30
C ASN A 85 8.20 -11.77 14.09
N TRP A 86 8.59 -10.61 13.56
CA TRP A 86 9.58 -10.50 12.49
C TRP A 86 11.02 -10.55 13.00
N SER A 87 11.22 -10.49 14.32
CA SER A 87 12.54 -10.52 14.96
C SER A 87 12.49 -11.37 16.22
N ASP A 88 13.46 -12.26 16.38
CA ASP A 88 13.68 -13.05 17.60
C ASP A 88 14.54 -12.30 18.61
N ARG A 89 15.08 -11.15 18.27
CA ARG A 89 15.93 -10.34 19.14
C ARG A 89 15.14 -9.86 20.37
N PRO A 90 15.63 -10.07 21.60
CA PRO A 90 14.96 -9.58 22.79
C PRO A 90 14.70 -8.07 22.74
N GLY A 91 13.45 -7.67 23.02
CA GLY A 91 13.02 -6.27 22.95
C GLY A 91 12.60 -5.77 21.55
N PHE A 92 12.70 -6.62 20.49
CA PHE A 92 12.36 -6.24 19.11
C PHE A 92 11.35 -7.18 18.45
N LYS A 93 10.53 -7.88 19.25
CA LYS A 93 9.50 -8.80 18.73
C LYS A 93 8.34 -8.10 18.05
N SER A 94 8.12 -6.83 18.34
CA SER A 94 7.08 -6.01 17.74
C SER A 94 7.53 -4.57 17.66
N TYR A 95 7.15 -3.90 16.58
CA TYR A 95 7.27 -2.44 16.46
C TYR A 95 6.11 -1.86 15.67
N PHE A 96 5.86 -0.57 15.83
CA PHE A 96 4.86 0.16 15.11
C PHE A 96 5.48 1.01 13.99
N HIS A 97 4.95 0.89 12.77
CA HIS A 97 5.30 1.70 11.61
C HIS A 97 4.21 2.75 11.38
N PRO A 98 4.45 4.02 11.71
CA PRO A 98 3.47 5.10 11.57
C PRO A 98 3.37 5.59 10.12
N PHE A 99 2.28 6.28 9.81
CA PHE A 99 2.33 7.27 8.74
C PHE A 99 3.02 8.53 9.26
N SER A 100 4.01 9.03 8.53
CA SER A 100 4.73 10.26 8.92
C SER A 100 3.77 11.45 8.99
N THR A 101 3.79 12.17 10.10
CA THR A 101 2.96 13.36 10.34
C THR A 101 3.84 14.57 10.66
N ASP A 102 3.29 15.77 10.48
CA ASP A 102 4.02 17.01 10.88
C ASP A 102 4.29 17.05 12.38
N LEU A 103 3.42 16.45 13.17
CA LEU A 103 3.58 16.35 14.63
C LEU A 103 4.83 15.55 15.03
N ASP A 104 5.15 14.49 14.30
CA ASP A 104 6.32 13.66 14.57
C ASP A 104 7.65 14.39 14.34
N ARG A 105 7.66 15.55 13.65
CA ARG A 105 8.88 16.38 13.49
C ARG A 105 9.46 16.83 14.83
N HIS A 106 8.66 16.88 15.89
CA HIS A 106 9.11 17.24 17.23
C HIS A 106 9.93 16.14 17.92
N SER A 107 9.81 14.89 17.49
CA SER A 107 10.48 13.72 18.06
C SER A 107 11.36 12.96 17.06
N SER A 108 11.17 13.14 15.77
CA SER A 108 11.91 12.41 14.72
C SER A 108 13.41 12.68 14.74
N ARG A 109 13.85 13.93 15.02
CA ARG A 109 15.27 14.25 15.15
C ARG A 109 15.92 13.50 16.30
N ASP A 110 15.23 13.40 17.43
CA ASP A 110 15.69 12.65 18.60
C ASP A 110 15.73 11.14 18.31
N PHE A 111 14.74 10.64 17.55
CA PHE A 111 14.71 9.25 17.08
C PHE A 111 15.90 8.93 16.15
N PHE A 112 16.14 9.77 15.15
CA PHE A 112 17.26 9.57 14.20
C PHE A 112 18.60 9.68 14.92
N PHE A 113 18.72 10.62 15.84
CA PHE A 113 19.91 10.74 16.68
C PHE A 113 20.14 9.49 17.54
N ASN A 114 19.11 8.95 18.18
CA ASN A 114 19.22 7.72 18.95
C ASN A 114 19.52 6.50 18.07
N CYS A 115 18.95 6.42 16.87
CA CYS A 115 19.33 5.40 15.89
C CYS A 115 20.82 5.51 15.52
N TYR A 116 21.32 6.72 15.26
CA TYR A 116 22.72 6.97 14.99
C TYR A 116 23.62 6.58 16.20
N ALA A 117 23.28 7.01 17.40
CA ALA A 117 24.00 6.68 18.61
C ALA A 117 24.06 5.16 18.83
N ARG A 118 22.91 4.47 18.64
CA ARG A 118 22.85 3.00 18.82
C ARG A 118 23.65 2.26 17.76
N ARG A 119 23.65 2.71 16.50
CA ARG A 119 24.54 2.17 15.45
C ARG A 119 26.03 2.34 15.79
N ASN A 120 26.36 3.33 16.60
CA ASN A 120 27.70 3.61 17.08
C ASN A 120 28.03 2.98 18.46
N GLY A 121 27.19 2.04 18.93
CA GLY A 121 27.45 1.20 20.10
C GLY A 121 26.97 1.79 21.44
N HIS A 122 26.22 2.90 21.44
CA HIS A 122 25.62 3.44 22.64
C HIS A 122 24.32 2.71 22.99
N ASP A 123 24.12 2.37 24.26
CA ASP A 123 22.86 1.75 24.72
C ASP A 123 21.82 2.83 25.00
N VAL A 124 21.09 3.21 23.96
CA VAL A 124 20.02 4.22 23.98
C VAL A 124 18.71 3.65 23.40
N VAL A 125 17.59 4.23 23.79
CA VAL A 125 16.28 3.87 23.26
C VAL A 125 16.18 4.31 21.81
N ALA A 126 16.03 3.34 20.88
CA ALA A 126 15.85 3.59 19.45
C ALA A 126 14.67 2.80 18.87
N MET A 127 13.70 2.45 19.71
CA MET A 127 12.46 1.80 19.28
C MET A 127 11.49 2.87 18.75
N PRO A 128 10.99 2.78 17.50
CA PRO A 128 10.13 3.80 16.88
C PRO A 128 8.86 4.08 17.71
N ASP A 129 8.30 3.07 18.37
CA ASP A 129 7.12 3.15 19.23
C ASP A 129 7.20 4.29 20.28
N ARG A 130 8.39 4.64 20.71
CA ARG A 130 8.62 5.66 21.73
C ARG A 130 8.69 7.09 21.18
N PHE A 131 8.60 7.26 19.86
CA PHE A 131 8.87 8.56 19.21
C PHE A 131 7.71 9.05 18.34
N THR A 132 6.57 8.33 18.26
CA THR A 132 5.47 8.69 17.38
C THR A 132 4.13 8.78 18.12
N VAL A 133 3.36 9.83 17.81
CA VAL A 133 2.01 10.00 18.37
C VAL A 133 1.06 8.96 17.79
N SER A 134 1.24 8.58 16.52
CA SER A 134 0.39 7.58 15.84
C SER A 134 0.42 6.23 16.54
N GLU A 135 1.56 5.81 17.10
CA GLU A 135 1.66 4.60 17.92
C GLU A 135 0.82 4.74 19.19
N ARG A 136 0.95 5.87 19.89
CA ARG A 136 0.19 6.12 21.11
C ARG A 136 -1.31 6.14 20.85
N LEU A 137 -1.75 6.70 19.71
CA LEU A 137 -3.15 6.63 19.29
C LEU A 137 -3.59 5.18 19.04
N ALA A 138 -2.75 4.36 18.40
CA ALA A 138 -3.04 2.95 18.19
C ALA A 138 -3.15 2.16 19.51
N PHE A 139 -2.23 2.39 20.42
CA PHE A 139 -2.22 1.77 21.74
C PHE A 139 -3.45 2.13 22.57
N ASP A 140 -3.82 3.42 22.62
CA ASP A 140 -4.96 3.94 23.36
C ASP A 140 -6.29 3.80 22.60
N ARG A 141 -6.30 3.21 21.39
CA ARG A 141 -7.47 3.04 20.51
C ARG A 141 -8.19 4.38 20.25
N ARG A 142 -7.43 5.38 19.85
CA ARG A 142 -7.92 6.73 19.53
C ARG A 142 -7.95 6.95 18.03
N ALA A 143 -9.01 7.62 17.55
CA ALA A 143 -9.11 8.02 16.15
C ALA A 143 -8.12 9.17 15.87
N PRO A 144 -7.48 9.22 14.69
CA PRO A 144 -6.54 10.28 14.31
C PRO A 144 -7.23 11.58 13.90
N LEU A 145 -8.33 11.93 14.57
CA LEU A 145 -9.14 13.11 14.31
C LEU A 145 -8.74 14.22 15.29
N ALA A 146 -7.86 15.10 14.82
CA ALA A 146 -7.46 16.26 15.61
C ALA A 146 -8.62 17.22 15.85
N PRO A 147 -8.79 17.79 17.06
CA PRO A 147 -9.76 18.85 17.28
C PRO A 147 -9.38 20.12 16.51
N VAL A 148 -10.39 20.95 16.18
CA VAL A 148 -10.23 22.16 15.32
C VAL A 148 -9.13 23.12 15.83
N ASN A 149 -8.90 23.18 17.13
CA ASN A 149 -7.89 24.03 17.74
C ASN A 149 -6.54 23.34 17.95
N PHE A 150 -6.36 22.12 17.47
CA PHE A 150 -5.08 21.42 17.54
C PHE A 150 -4.21 21.88 16.36
N PRO A 151 -2.98 22.38 16.60
CA PRO A 151 -2.22 23.10 15.59
C PRO A 151 -1.46 22.21 14.59
N PHE A 152 -1.70 20.90 14.60
CA PHE A 152 -0.98 19.95 13.76
C PHE A 152 -1.93 19.00 13.06
N ASP A 153 -1.65 18.70 11.81
CA ASP A 153 -2.32 17.65 11.07
C ASP A 153 -1.73 16.28 11.39
N ILE A 154 -2.60 15.27 11.43
CA ILE A 154 -2.22 13.87 11.57
C ILE A 154 -2.48 13.15 10.24
N SER A 155 -1.46 12.51 9.70
CA SER A 155 -1.60 11.65 8.54
C SER A 155 -2.20 10.31 8.93
N TYR A 156 -3.22 9.88 8.24
CA TYR A 156 -3.85 8.58 8.46
C TYR A 156 -4.42 8.00 7.17
N GLY A 157 -4.58 6.70 7.14
CA GLY A 157 -5.31 5.97 6.13
C GLY A 157 -6.57 5.35 6.70
N TYR A 158 -7.07 4.36 6.00
CA TYR A 158 -8.29 3.65 6.37
C TYR A 158 -8.14 2.15 6.22
N HIS A 159 -8.98 1.41 6.93
CA HIS A 159 -9.35 0.05 6.56
C HIS A 159 -10.75 0.09 5.98
N PHE A 160 -11.06 -0.74 5.00
CA PHE A 160 -12.35 -0.73 4.32
C PHE A 160 -12.62 -2.07 3.61
N ASP A 161 -13.87 -2.29 3.26
CA ASP A 161 -14.27 -3.39 2.40
C ASP A 161 -14.09 -2.97 0.93
N ALA A 162 -13.19 -3.65 0.20
CA ALA A 162 -12.84 -3.30 -1.17
C ALA A 162 -14.02 -3.41 -2.15
N HIS A 163 -14.93 -4.38 -1.93
CA HIS A 163 -16.14 -4.51 -2.76
C HIS A 163 -17.06 -3.30 -2.57
N LEU A 164 -17.26 -2.88 -1.32
CA LEU A 164 -18.14 -1.77 -1.01
C LEU A 164 -17.56 -0.45 -1.49
N VAL A 165 -16.25 -0.25 -1.41
CA VAL A 165 -15.59 0.93 -1.99
C VAL A 165 -15.75 0.94 -3.51
N GLY A 166 -15.55 -0.18 -4.19
CA GLY A 166 -15.79 -0.29 -5.64
C GLY A 166 -17.22 0.08 -6.02
N ALA A 167 -18.22 -0.46 -5.30
CA ALA A 167 -19.64 -0.16 -5.52
C ALA A 167 -19.97 1.32 -5.22
N PHE A 168 -19.43 1.87 -4.15
CA PHE A 168 -19.60 3.29 -3.80
C PHE A 168 -19.03 4.20 -4.91
N LEU A 169 -17.81 3.94 -5.38
CA LEU A 169 -17.18 4.72 -6.42
C LEU A 169 -17.91 4.62 -7.76
N ARG A 170 -18.47 3.45 -8.08
CA ARG A 170 -19.34 3.26 -9.25
C ARG A 170 -20.55 4.21 -9.17
N ASP A 171 -21.25 4.23 -8.03
CA ASP A 171 -22.42 5.09 -7.85
C ASP A 171 -22.05 6.57 -8.01
N ILE A 172 -20.93 7.00 -7.43
CA ILE A 172 -20.42 8.38 -7.55
C ILE A 172 -20.01 8.69 -9.00
N ALA A 173 -19.24 7.81 -9.64
CA ALA A 173 -18.76 8.02 -11.00
C ALA A 173 -19.92 8.14 -12.01
N THR A 174 -20.91 7.25 -11.91
CA THR A 174 -22.09 7.27 -12.78
C THR A 174 -22.96 8.50 -12.54
N ALA A 175 -23.17 8.90 -11.30
CA ALA A 175 -23.87 10.14 -10.97
C ALA A 175 -23.17 11.40 -11.52
N ARG A 176 -21.84 11.33 -11.69
CA ARG A 176 -21.01 12.41 -12.26
C ARG A 176 -20.81 12.32 -13.78
N GLY A 177 -21.48 11.37 -14.46
CA GLY A 177 -21.53 11.29 -15.93
C GLY A 177 -20.64 10.20 -16.55
N VAL A 178 -20.01 9.32 -15.78
CA VAL A 178 -19.32 8.14 -16.31
C VAL A 178 -20.36 7.14 -16.82
N THR A 179 -20.19 6.64 -18.04
CA THR A 179 -21.03 5.59 -18.61
C THR A 179 -20.53 4.22 -18.16
N GLN A 180 -21.37 3.45 -17.48
CA GLN A 180 -21.12 2.05 -17.15
C GLN A 180 -21.74 1.13 -18.21
N LEU A 181 -20.99 0.14 -18.67
CA LEU A 181 -21.47 -0.88 -19.60
C LEU A 181 -21.15 -2.28 -19.06
N ASP A 182 -22.14 -3.16 -19.11
CA ASP A 182 -21.92 -4.58 -18.85
C ASP A 182 -21.60 -5.28 -20.18
N ALA A 183 -20.37 -5.79 -20.26
CA ALA A 183 -19.91 -6.57 -21.39
C ALA A 183 -18.67 -7.42 -21.02
N ARG A 184 -18.64 -8.62 -21.56
CA ARG A 184 -17.44 -9.47 -21.49
C ARG A 184 -16.62 -9.24 -22.75
N ILE A 185 -15.41 -8.72 -22.61
CA ILE A 185 -14.50 -8.51 -23.73
C ILE A 185 -13.85 -9.84 -24.13
N ALA A 186 -14.05 -10.21 -25.39
CA ALA A 186 -13.54 -11.45 -26.00
C ALA A 186 -12.28 -11.19 -26.81
N ASP A 187 -12.14 -10.00 -27.45
CA ASP A 187 -11.02 -9.69 -28.34
C ASP A 187 -10.67 -8.20 -28.30
N VAL A 188 -9.47 -7.86 -28.75
CA VAL A 188 -8.95 -6.48 -28.87
C VAL A 188 -8.51 -6.27 -30.32
N ALA A 189 -9.23 -5.42 -31.03
CA ALA A 189 -8.88 -5.06 -32.39
C ALA A 189 -7.72 -4.05 -32.41
N MET A 190 -6.72 -4.32 -33.23
CA MET A 190 -5.53 -3.47 -33.41
C MET A 190 -5.57 -2.70 -34.71
N THR A 191 -5.00 -1.51 -34.73
CA THR A 191 -4.71 -0.77 -35.95
C THR A 191 -3.44 -1.30 -36.64
N GLN A 192 -3.18 -0.91 -37.88
CA GLN A 192 -1.96 -1.32 -38.61
C GLN A 192 -0.68 -0.73 -38.01
N ASP A 193 -0.78 0.40 -37.31
CA ASP A 193 0.34 1.09 -36.62
C ASP A 193 0.50 0.66 -35.15
N GLY A 194 -0.19 -0.43 -34.75
CA GLY A 194 0.00 -1.06 -33.44
C GLY A 194 -0.68 -0.35 -32.27
N GLN A 195 -1.72 0.44 -32.54
CA GLN A 195 -2.58 1.00 -31.49
C GLN A 195 -3.81 0.11 -31.26
N VAL A 196 -4.44 0.24 -30.11
CA VAL A 196 -5.76 -0.37 -29.88
C VAL A 196 -6.81 0.39 -30.66
N ALA A 197 -7.52 -0.30 -31.56
CA ALA A 197 -8.60 0.28 -32.35
C ALA A 197 -9.94 0.19 -31.63
N ALA A 198 -10.20 -0.97 -30.97
CA ALA A 198 -11.44 -1.18 -30.24
C ALA A 198 -11.37 -2.41 -29.32
N LEU A 199 -12.25 -2.46 -28.33
CA LEU A 199 -12.59 -3.68 -27.61
C LEU A 199 -13.80 -4.35 -28.25
N ILE A 200 -13.77 -5.68 -28.40
CA ILE A 200 -14.85 -6.48 -28.99
C ILE A 200 -15.42 -7.38 -27.89
N ALA A 201 -16.71 -7.22 -27.63
CA ALA A 201 -17.42 -8.08 -26.70
C ALA A 201 -17.79 -9.45 -27.35
N ASP A 202 -18.09 -10.44 -26.53
CA ASP A 202 -18.51 -11.78 -26.94
C ASP A 202 -19.86 -11.79 -27.69
N ASP A 203 -20.70 -10.77 -27.44
CA ASP A 203 -21.95 -10.53 -28.15
C ASP A 203 -21.78 -9.74 -29.47
N GLY A 204 -20.54 -9.45 -29.87
CA GLY A 204 -20.19 -8.73 -31.09
C GLY A 204 -20.23 -7.20 -30.99
N ARG A 205 -20.63 -6.61 -29.87
CA ARG A 205 -20.53 -5.15 -29.66
C ARG A 205 -19.07 -4.69 -29.79
N ARG A 206 -18.90 -3.54 -30.42
CA ARG A 206 -17.59 -2.90 -30.62
C ARG A 206 -17.53 -1.57 -29.87
N PHE A 207 -16.43 -1.32 -29.15
CA PHE A 207 -16.22 -0.12 -28.35
C PHE A 207 -14.91 0.56 -28.74
N ASP A 208 -15.02 1.76 -29.33
CA ASP A 208 -13.88 2.57 -29.78
C ASP A 208 -13.57 3.65 -28.75
N ALA A 209 -12.31 4.00 -28.60
CA ALA A 209 -11.83 5.12 -27.76
C ALA A 209 -10.52 5.69 -28.29
N ASP A 210 -10.16 6.87 -27.76
CA ASP A 210 -8.87 7.50 -28.04
C ASP A 210 -7.80 7.05 -27.05
N LEU A 211 -8.24 6.76 -25.78
CA LEU A 211 -7.43 6.18 -24.72
C LEU A 211 -8.14 4.97 -24.14
N PHE A 212 -7.43 3.86 -24.04
CA PHE A 212 -7.85 2.65 -23.35
C PHE A 212 -7.12 2.55 -22.01
N VAL A 213 -7.83 2.20 -20.95
CA VAL A 213 -7.26 1.98 -19.62
C VAL A 213 -7.45 0.51 -19.26
N ASP A 214 -6.35 -0.23 -19.14
CA ASP A 214 -6.39 -1.64 -18.75
C ASP A 214 -6.38 -1.78 -17.22
N ALA A 215 -7.56 -2.03 -16.66
CA ALA A 215 -7.80 -2.37 -15.25
C ALA A 215 -8.35 -3.81 -15.12
N SER A 216 -8.05 -4.68 -16.10
CA SER A 216 -8.61 -6.04 -16.22
C SER A 216 -8.00 -7.07 -15.25
N GLY A 217 -7.32 -6.61 -14.21
CA GLY A 217 -6.72 -7.47 -13.20
C GLY A 217 -5.50 -8.23 -13.72
N PHE A 218 -5.18 -9.37 -13.10
CA PHE A 218 -4.04 -10.21 -13.54
C PHE A 218 -4.18 -10.77 -14.97
N ARG A 219 -5.34 -10.61 -15.60
CA ARG A 219 -5.53 -10.98 -17.00
C ARG A 219 -4.82 -10.05 -17.97
N ALA A 220 -4.61 -8.77 -17.59
CA ALA A 220 -3.91 -7.76 -18.38
C ALA A 220 -4.27 -7.81 -19.87
N VAL A 221 -5.58 -7.80 -20.15
CA VAL A 221 -6.17 -8.15 -21.47
C VAL A 221 -5.64 -7.29 -22.60
N ILE A 222 -5.44 -6.00 -22.34
CA ILE A 222 -4.96 -5.06 -23.36
C ILE A 222 -3.44 -5.00 -23.33
N ILE A 223 -2.85 -4.68 -22.16
CA ILE A 223 -1.42 -4.33 -22.07
C ILE A 223 -0.51 -5.53 -22.36
N GLU A 224 -0.79 -6.71 -21.80
CA GLU A 224 -0.04 -7.93 -22.09
C GLU A 224 -0.68 -8.73 -23.23
N GLY A 225 -2.02 -8.90 -23.21
CA GLY A 225 -2.72 -9.76 -24.15
C GLY A 225 -2.67 -9.26 -25.59
N ALA A 226 -3.00 -7.99 -25.83
CA ALA A 226 -3.06 -7.43 -27.19
C ALA A 226 -1.78 -6.69 -27.60
N LEU A 227 -1.20 -5.90 -26.68
CA LEU A 227 0.02 -5.10 -26.95
C LEU A 227 1.31 -5.89 -26.72
N GLY A 228 1.22 -7.08 -26.12
CA GLY A 228 2.37 -7.97 -25.92
C GLY A 228 3.43 -7.42 -24.95
N GLU A 229 3.03 -6.55 -24.02
CA GLU A 229 3.98 -5.98 -23.09
C GLU A 229 4.51 -7.02 -22.11
N LYS A 230 5.79 -6.93 -21.81
CA LYS A 230 6.49 -7.91 -21.00
C LYS A 230 6.22 -7.68 -19.51
N HIS A 231 5.88 -8.74 -18.80
CA HIS A 231 5.88 -8.76 -17.34
C HIS A 231 7.28 -9.06 -16.78
N LEU A 232 7.71 -8.25 -15.81
CA LEU A 232 8.97 -8.37 -15.08
C LEU A 232 8.67 -8.92 -13.69
N PRO A 233 8.94 -10.20 -13.41
CA PRO A 233 8.64 -10.81 -12.11
C PRO A 233 9.63 -10.35 -11.05
N PHE A 234 9.19 -10.26 -9.78
CA PHE A 234 10.02 -10.00 -8.61
C PHE A 234 10.26 -11.25 -7.75
N ALA A 235 9.92 -12.44 -8.28
CA ALA A 235 10.01 -13.70 -7.54
C ALA A 235 11.44 -14.11 -7.11
N ALA A 236 12.46 -13.48 -7.67
CA ALA A 236 13.85 -13.72 -7.26
C ALA A 236 14.13 -13.23 -5.83
N ASN A 237 13.42 -12.20 -5.37
CA ASN A 237 13.64 -11.56 -4.08
C ASN A 237 12.38 -11.34 -3.22
N LEU A 238 11.19 -11.58 -3.77
CA LEU A 238 9.92 -11.63 -3.07
C LEU A 238 9.26 -12.98 -3.33
N PHE A 239 9.33 -13.88 -2.36
CA PHE A 239 9.02 -15.31 -2.55
C PHE A 239 7.52 -15.64 -2.45
N ASN A 240 6.71 -14.73 -1.91
CA ASN A 240 5.30 -14.99 -1.67
C ASN A 240 4.49 -14.88 -2.96
N ASP A 241 3.73 -15.94 -3.24
CA ASP A 241 2.93 -16.10 -4.46
C ASP A 241 1.49 -16.50 -4.20
N SER A 242 1.11 -16.68 -2.93
CA SER A 242 -0.18 -17.20 -2.54
C SER A 242 -0.70 -16.53 -1.28
N ALA A 243 -2.03 -16.55 -1.09
CA ALA A 243 -2.65 -16.15 0.17
C ALA A 243 -3.84 -17.04 0.51
N ALA A 244 -4.01 -17.32 1.80
CA ALA A 244 -5.22 -17.90 2.38
C ALA A 244 -5.96 -16.80 3.15
N VAL A 245 -7.27 -16.60 2.94
CA VAL A 245 -8.01 -15.47 3.49
C VAL A 245 -9.32 -15.88 4.13
N THR A 246 -9.65 -15.28 5.28
CA THR A 246 -10.88 -15.56 6.03
C THR A 246 -11.30 -14.37 6.89
N PRO A 247 -12.60 -14.07 7.04
CA PRO A 247 -13.06 -13.08 8.00
C PRO A 247 -13.13 -13.69 9.42
N THR A 248 -13.02 -12.82 10.43
CA THR A 248 -13.34 -13.16 11.82
C THR A 248 -14.23 -12.12 12.47
N PRO A 249 -15.00 -12.46 13.51
CA PRO A 249 -15.72 -11.48 14.31
C PRO A 249 -14.77 -10.43 14.91
N LEU A 250 -15.30 -9.26 15.23
CA LEU A 250 -14.57 -8.26 16.00
C LEU A 250 -14.51 -8.65 17.48
N PRO A 251 -13.46 -8.22 18.20
CA PRO A 251 -13.43 -8.30 19.65
C PRO A 251 -14.48 -7.35 20.27
N ASP A 252 -14.94 -7.64 21.49
CA ASP A 252 -15.96 -6.85 22.21
C ASP A 252 -15.60 -5.35 22.33
N GLN A 253 -14.32 -5.04 22.33
CA GLN A 253 -13.82 -3.66 22.39
C GLN A 253 -13.93 -2.90 21.06
N GLY A 254 -14.50 -3.52 20.03
CA GLY A 254 -14.62 -2.94 18.68
C GLY A 254 -13.31 -2.96 17.86
N PRO A 255 -13.27 -2.29 16.70
CA PRO A 255 -12.11 -2.32 15.79
C PRO A 255 -10.92 -1.55 16.35
N GLY A 256 -9.70 -2.06 16.08
CA GLY A 256 -8.45 -1.32 16.30
C GLY A 256 -8.22 -0.23 15.26
N VAL A 257 -7.16 0.56 15.42
CA VAL A 257 -6.79 1.65 14.51
C VAL A 257 -5.49 1.39 13.75
N CYS A 258 -5.03 0.16 13.69
CA CYS A 258 -3.86 -0.22 12.92
C CYS A 258 -4.04 -1.60 12.27
N THR A 259 -3.39 -1.80 11.13
CA THR A 259 -3.17 -3.14 10.59
C THR A 259 -2.16 -3.88 11.46
N ARG A 260 -2.34 -5.18 11.67
CA ARG A 260 -1.28 -6.04 12.24
C ARG A 260 -0.74 -6.94 11.14
N ALA A 261 0.59 -7.05 11.09
CA ALA A 261 1.34 -7.90 10.17
C ALA A 261 2.20 -8.86 10.99
N THR A 262 1.71 -10.07 11.21
CA THR A 262 2.35 -11.08 12.07
C THR A 262 3.12 -12.08 11.21
N ALA A 263 4.43 -12.21 11.42
CA ALA A 263 5.23 -13.19 10.71
C ALA A 263 4.88 -14.62 11.16
N LEU A 264 4.64 -15.51 10.20
CA LEU A 264 4.35 -16.93 10.36
C LEU A 264 5.47 -17.79 9.76
N SER A 265 5.28 -19.08 9.61
CA SER A 265 6.35 -20.02 9.24
C SER A 265 6.92 -19.83 7.83
N ALA A 266 6.10 -19.43 6.85
CA ALA A 266 6.47 -19.28 5.45
C ALA A 266 5.93 -17.98 4.81
N GLY A 267 5.83 -16.92 5.59
CA GLY A 267 5.29 -15.63 5.19
C GLY A 267 4.75 -14.84 6.37
N TRP A 268 3.62 -14.12 6.17
CA TRP A 268 3.05 -13.27 7.21
C TRP A 268 1.53 -13.15 7.08
N ALA A 269 0.84 -12.99 8.22
CA ALA A 269 -0.60 -12.81 8.27
C ALA A 269 -0.97 -11.35 8.55
N TRP A 270 -1.97 -10.85 7.80
CA TRP A 270 -2.57 -9.55 8.10
C TRP A 270 -3.83 -9.71 8.95
N HIS A 271 -4.10 -8.69 9.76
CA HIS A 271 -5.37 -8.48 10.47
C HIS A 271 -5.83 -7.05 10.23
N ILE A 272 -6.96 -6.88 9.56
CA ILE A 272 -7.53 -5.60 9.12
C ILE A 272 -8.91 -5.42 9.77
N PRO A 273 -9.04 -4.53 10.77
CA PRO A 273 -10.30 -4.32 11.49
C PRO A 273 -11.24 -3.39 10.69
N LEU A 274 -12.42 -3.88 10.33
CA LEU A 274 -13.53 -3.12 9.77
C LEU A 274 -14.57 -2.83 10.85
N THR A 275 -15.66 -2.11 10.53
CA THR A 275 -16.73 -1.84 11.52
C THR A 275 -17.58 -3.06 11.84
N ASN A 276 -17.66 -4.07 10.97
CA ASN A 276 -18.52 -5.24 11.08
C ASN A 276 -17.78 -6.57 11.27
N ARG A 277 -16.49 -6.63 10.93
CA ARG A 277 -15.65 -7.84 10.98
C ARG A 277 -14.17 -7.47 10.95
N ALA A 278 -13.29 -8.43 11.16
CA ALA A 278 -11.90 -8.29 10.75
C ALA A 278 -11.64 -9.12 9.48
N GLY A 279 -10.93 -8.55 8.52
CA GLY A 279 -10.36 -9.28 7.39
C GLY A 279 -9.00 -9.82 7.77
N ASN A 280 -8.77 -11.12 7.56
CA ASN A 280 -7.49 -11.75 7.84
C ASN A 280 -7.01 -12.51 6.61
N GLY A 281 -5.70 -12.65 6.50
CA GLY A 281 -5.13 -13.52 5.48
C GLY A 281 -3.66 -13.78 5.75
N TYR A 282 -3.20 -14.92 5.28
CA TYR A 282 -1.82 -15.36 5.33
C TYR A 282 -1.22 -15.32 3.93
N VAL A 283 -0.31 -14.38 3.70
CA VAL A 283 0.54 -14.29 2.51
C VAL A 283 1.70 -15.26 2.69
N TYR A 284 1.85 -16.22 1.79
CA TYR A 284 2.87 -17.26 1.92
C TYR A 284 3.51 -17.64 0.59
N SER A 285 4.65 -18.31 0.67
CA SER A 285 5.33 -18.87 -0.49
C SER A 285 4.98 -20.34 -0.68
N SER A 286 4.35 -20.65 -1.82
CA SER A 286 3.99 -22.05 -2.17
C SER A 286 5.20 -22.95 -2.40
N ARG A 287 6.41 -22.38 -2.45
CA ARG A 287 7.69 -23.12 -2.48
C ARG A 287 8.00 -23.81 -1.16
N TYR A 288 7.52 -23.27 -0.03
CA TYR A 288 7.90 -23.71 1.32
C TYR A 288 6.74 -24.36 2.07
N VAL A 289 5.52 -24.03 1.76
CA VAL A 289 4.31 -24.58 2.40
C VAL A 289 3.21 -24.74 1.35
N ASP A 290 2.50 -25.85 1.38
CA ASP A 290 1.34 -26.06 0.53
C ASP A 290 0.09 -25.32 1.06
N ALA A 291 -0.98 -25.31 0.27
CA ALA A 291 -2.19 -24.57 0.59
C ALA A 291 -2.89 -25.09 1.85
N GLU A 292 -2.92 -26.41 2.07
CA GLU A 292 -3.58 -27.04 3.21
C GLU A 292 -2.84 -26.73 4.51
N ALA A 293 -1.52 -26.84 4.51
CA ALA A 293 -0.69 -26.50 5.67
C ALA A 293 -0.72 -24.99 5.99
N ALA A 294 -0.73 -24.12 4.95
CA ALA A 294 -0.88 -22.67 5.14
C ALA A 294 -2.25 -22.32 5.73
N GLU A 295 -3.32 -22.96 5.28
CA GLU A 295 -4.65 -22.81 5.85
C GLU A 295 -4.69 -23.26 7.31
N GLY A 296 -4.12 -24.43 7.63
CA GLY A 296 -4.02 -24.95 8.98
C GLY A 296 -3.28 -24.00 9.93
N GLU A 297 -2.17 -23.41 9.46
CA GLU A 297 -1.41 -22.41 10.23
C GLU A 297 -2.22 -21.12 10.46
N LEU A 298 -2.94 -20.63 9.42
CA LEU A 298 -3.81 -19.46 9.55
C LEU A 298 -4.93 -19.70 10.56
N ARG A 299 -5.60 -20.87 10.50
CA ARG A 299 -6.65 -21.27 11.47
C ARG A 299 -6.10 -21.32 12.90
N ALA A 300 -4.95 -21.94 13.10
CA ALA A 300 -4.30 -21.98 14.40
C ALA A 300 -3.92 -20.58 14.92
N HIS A 301 -3.41 -19.72 14.05
CA HIS A 301 -3.07 -18.33 14.38
C HIS A 301 -4.30 -17.52 14.83
N LEU A 302 -5.43 -17.72 14.18
CA LEU A 302 -6.69 -17.02 14.47
C LEU A 302 -7.56 -17.68 15.51
N GLY A 303 -7.22 -18.90 15.97
CA GLY A 303 -8.03 -19.67 16.90
C GLY A 303 -9.34 -20.17 16.29
N LEU A 304 -9.37 -20.45 14.99
CA LEU A 304 -10.54 -20.92 14.25
C LEU A 304 -10.62 -22.44 14.24
N ASP A 305 -11.86 -22.95 14.20
CA ASP A 305 -12.13 -24.36 13.98
C ASP A 305 -11.95 -24.78 12.51
N ALA A 306 -12.09 -26.10 12.24
CA ALA A 306 -11.91 -26.64 10.91
C ALA A 306 -13.03 -26.26 9.92
N GLU A 307 -14.15 -25.74 10.38
CA GLU A 307 -15.35 -25.46 9.58
C GLU A 307 -15.36 -24.03 9.04
N ALA A 308 -14.49 -23.14 9.56
CA ALA A 308 -14.38 -21.77 9.06
C ALA A 308 -14.00 -21.75 7.57
N GLU A 309 -14.71 -20.98 6.76
CA GLU A 309 -14.43 -20.86 5.32
C GLU A 309 -13.12 -20.11 5.09
N VAL A 310 -12.22 -20.70 4.31
CA VAL A 310 -10.95 -20.10 3.88
C VAL A 310 -10.88 -20.11 2.36
N ARG A 311 -10.62 -18.94 1.76
CA ARG A 311 -10.41 -18.81 0.32
C ARG A 311 -8.92 -18.73 0.01
N HIS A 312 -8.51 -19.41 -1.07
CA HIS A 312 -7.13 -19.36 -1.57
C HIS A 312 -7.01 -18.42 -2.78
N LEU A 313 -5.98 -17.59 -2.77
CA LEU A 313 -5.66 -16.64 -3.83
C LEU A 313 -4.25 -16.93 -4.35
N LYS A 314 -4.07 -16.80 -5.66
CA LYS A 314 -2.74 -16.77 -6.30
C LYS A 314 -2.36 -15.33 -6.62
N MET A 315 -1.10 -15.01 -6.43
CA MET A 315 -0.55 -13.69 -6.66
C MET A 315 0.55 -13.76 -7.72
N ARG A 316 0.60 -12.74 -8.57
CA ARG A 316 1.63 -12.57 -9.58
C ARG A 316 2.45 -11.33 -9.25
N VAL A 317 3.51 -11.52 -8.48
CA VAL A 317 4.34 -10.42 -7.98
C VAL A 317 5.32 -9.94 -9.06
N GLY A 318 5.26 -8.65 -9.36
CA GLY A 318 6.03 -8.03 -10.45
C GLY A 318 5.28 -6.87 -11.07
N ARG A 319 5.75 -6.40 -12.21
CA ARG A 319 5.15 -5.29 -12.97
C ARG A 319 5.31 -5.50 -14.48
N VAL A 320 4.51 -4.81 -15.28
CA VAL A 320 4.81 -4.67 -16.71
C VAL A 320 6.04 -3.78 -16.90
N GLU A 321 6.78 -3.99 -17.98
CA GLU A 321 7.96 -3.18 -18.27
C GLU A 321 7.59 -1.70 -18.47
N ARG A 322 6.52 -1.43 -19.24
CA ARG A 322 5.97 -0.09 -19.50
C ARG A 322 4.48 -0.06 -19.19
N SER A 323 4.06 0.88 -18.37
CA SER A 323 2.65 1.04 -17.98
C SER A 323 1.81 1.82 -19.00
N TRP A 324 2.46 2.60 -19.87
CA TRP A 324 1.82 3.38 -20.93
C TRP A 324 2.45 3.10 -22.28
N ILE A 325 1.71 2.40 -23.14
CA ILE A 325 2.13 2.01 -24.49
C ILE A 325 1.03 2.38 -25.48
N ALA A 326 1.42 2.91 -26.64
CA ALA A 326 0.48 3.33 -27.67
C ALA A 326 -0.62 4.23 -27.07
N ASN A 327 -1.87 3.88 -27.22
CA ASN A 327 -3.01 4.55 -26.62
C ASN A 327 -3.61 3.74 -25.44
N CYS A 328 -2.77 2.95 -24.73
CA CYS A 328 -3.19 2.16 -23.58
C CYS A 328 -2.38 2.52 -22.32
N LEU A 329 -3.09 2.74 -21.21
CA LEU A 329 -2.56 2.90 -19.86
C LEU A 329 -2.97 1.69 -19.02
N ALA A 330 -2.01 0.94 -18.48
CA ALA A 330 -2.29 -0.11 -17.51
C ALA A 330 -2.32 0.43 -16.08
N ILE A 331 -3.27 -0.03 -15.26
CA ILE A 331 -3.40 0.31 -13.84
C ILE A 331 -3.79 -0.91 -13.01
N GLY A 332 -3.62 -0.82 -11.70
CA GLY A 332 -3.95 -1.89 -10.77
C GLY A 332 -3.20 -3.19 -11.08
N LEU A 333 -3.85 -4.34 -10.95
CA LEU A 333 -3.20 -5.64 -11.14
C LEU A 333 -2.76 -5.91 -12.59
N ALA A 334 -3.31 -5.22 -13.58
CA ALA A 334 -2.83 -5.28 -14.97
C ALA A 334 -1.50 -4.57 -15.16
N GLN A 335 -1.21 -3.55 -14.35
CA GLN A 335 0.07 -2.84 -14.32
C GLN A 335 1.14 -3.60 -13.55
N GLY A 336 0.76 -4.15 -12.41
CA GLY A 336 1.67 -4.87 -11.52
C GLY A 336 1.07 -5.11 -10.15
N PHE A 337 1.75 -5.94 -9.39
CA PHE A 337 1.38 -6.26 -8.03
C PHE A 337 2.62 -6.50 -7.17
N VAL A 338 2.60 -6.00 -5.97
CA VAL A 338 3.48 -6.37 -4.87
C VAL A 338 2.64 -6.78 -3.68
N GLU A 339 3.15 -7.66 -2.85
CA GLU A 339 2.42 -8.10 -1.66
C GLU A 339 1.97 -6.93 -0.77
N PRO A 340 0.81 -7.03 -0.10
CA PRO A 340 0.14 -5.88 0.51
C PRO A 340 0.71 -5.46 1.88
N LEU A 341 1.98 -5.80 2.18
CA LEU A 341 2.63 -5.58 3.47
C LEU A 341 2.58 -4.11 3.92
N GLU A 342 2.73 -3.18 2.98
CA GLU A 342 2.72 -1.74 3.22
C GLU A 342 1.46 -1.03 2.66
N ALA A 343 0.45 -1.81 2.25
CA ALA A 343 -0.83 -1.29 1.75
C ALA A 343 -0.69 -0.32 0.56
N THR A 344 0.25 -0.57 -0.36
CA THR A 344 0.63 0.35 -1.45
C THR A 344 -0.16 0.18 -2.74
N ALA A 345 -0.99 -0.86 -2.88
CA ALA A 345 -1.67 -1.17 -4.15
C ALA A 345 -2.52 0.01 -4.67
N ILE A 346 -3.43 0.54 -3.84
CA ILE A 346 -4.25 1.70 -4.19
C ILE A 346 -3.40 2.96 -4.40
N HIS A 347 -2.39 3.18 -3.58
CA HIS A 347 -1.47 4.31 -3.72
C HIS A 347 -0.81 4.33 -5.11
N VAL A 348 -0.36 3.18 -5.61
CA VAL A 348 0.23 3.09 -6.96
C VAL A 348 -0.80 3.40 -8.04
N VAL A 349 -2.04 2.91 -7.91
CA VAL A 349 -3.12 3.24 -8.86
C VAL A 349 -3.35 4.75 -8.93
N LEU A 350 -3.56 5.39 -7.77
CA LEU A 350 -3.81 6.84 -7.70
C LEU A 350 -2.64 7.64 -8.27
N THR A 351 -1.42 7.33 -7.85
CA THR A 351 -0.20 7.99 -8.36
C THR A 351 -0.04 7.82 -9.88
N THR A 352 -0.36 6.63 -10.41
CA THR A 352 -0.28 6.36 -11.85
C THR A 352 -1.26 7.22 -12.63
N VAL A 353 -2.54 7.25 -12.22
CA VAL A 353 -3.58 8.01 -12.92
C VAL A 353 -3.34 9.51 -12.82
N GLU A 354 -3.03 10.03 -11.62
CA GLU A 354 -2.73 11.45 -11.42
C GLU A 354 -1.49 11.90 -12.18
N ARG A 355 -0.43 11.07 -12.19
CA ARG A 355 0.76 11.38 -12.98
C ARG A 355 0.45 11.39 -14.48
N PHE A 356 -0.36 10.44 -14.96
CA PHE A 356 -0.80 10.41 -16.36
C PHE A 356 -1.58 11.67 -16.72
N ILE A 357 -2.54 12.10 -15.90
CA ILE A 357 -3.31 13.33 -16.10
C ILE A 357 -2.38 14.54 -16.16
N ARG A 358 -1.47 14.69 -15.20
CA ARG A 358 -0.50 15.79 -15.18
C ARG A 358 0.42 15.79 -16.41
N THR A 359 0.88 14.62 -16.85
CA THR A 359 1.73 14.50 -18.03
C THR A 359 0.99 14.95 -19.29
N ILE A 360 -0.25 14.47 -19.49
CA ILE A 360 -1.06 14.86 -20.65
C ILE A 360 -1.36 16.37 -20.65
N ASP A 361 -1.74 16.93 -19.50
CA ASP A 361 -2.10 18.36 -19.40
C ASP A 361 -0.87 19.29 -19.54
N GLY A 362 0.33 18.86 -19.12
CA GLY A 362 1.55 19.66 -19.15
C GLY A 362 2.41 19.42 -20.38
N GLU A 363 2.82 18.20 -20.62
CA GLU A 363 3.83 17.82 -21.62
C GLU A 363 3.23 17.15 -22.87
N GLY A 364 1.95 16.74 -22.79
CA GLY A 364 1.29 15.95 -23.82
C GLY A 364 1.75 14.49 -23.83
N ASP A 365 1.67 13.81 -24.99
CA ASP A 365 1.99 12.40 -25.15
C ASP A 365 3.22 12.14 -26.03
N GLY A 366 4.09 13.10 -26.12
CA GLY A 366 5.34 12.96 -26.87
C GLY A 366 6.18 11.79 -26.36
N GLN A 367 7.07 11.27 -27.21
CA GLN A 367 7.91 10.13 -26.86
C GLN A 367 8.72 10.35 -25.57
N ALA A 368 9.24 11.56 -25.36
CA ALA A 368 10.00 11.91 -24.16
C ALA A 368 9.12 11.88 -22.90
N ALA A 369 7.94 12.52 -22.93
CA ALA A 369 6.99 12.54 -21.82
C ALA A 369 6.53 11.11 -21.44
N ARG A 370 6.25 10.27 -22.44
CA ARG A 370 5.89 8.87 -22.24
C ARG A 370 7.04 8.05 -21.65
N ALA A 371 8.26 8.27 -22.12
CA ALA A 371 9.45 7.60 -21.59
C ALA A 371 9.69 7.98 -20.12
N GLU A 372 9.57 9.27 -19.79
CA GLU A 372 9.69 9.74 -18.41
C GLU A 372 8.58 9.23 -17.51
N PHE A 373 7.33 9.22 -17.98
CA PHE A 373 6.22 8.61 -17.24
C PHE A 373 6.52 7.14 -16.88
N ASN A 374 6.88 6.33 -17.89
CA ASN A 374 7.19 4.91 -17.68
C ASN A 374 8.37 4.70 -16.73
N ALA A 375 9.42 5.50 -16.87
CA ALA A 375 10.58 5.44 -15.97
C ALA A 375 10.22 5.79 -14.53
N ALA A 376 9.35 6.78 -14.31
CA ALA A 376 8.91 7.17 -12.98
C ALA A 376 8.03 6.09 -12.31
N ILE A 377 7.13 5.46 -13.07
CA ILE A 377 6.30 4.36 -12.55
C ILE A 377 7.18 3.12 -12.26
N ALA A 378 8.11 2.79 -13.15
CA ALA A 378 9.07 1.71 -12.92
C ALA A 378 9.88 1.94 -11.64
N ARG A 379 10.46 3.14 -11.46
CA ARG A 379 11.21 3.51 -10.26
C ARG A 379 10.38 3.36 -8.98
N ARG A 380 9.08 3.72 -9.03
CA ARG A 380 8.18 3.55 -7.88
C ARG A 380 8.01 2.07 -7.52
N TYR A 381 7.74 1.20 -8.49
CA TYR A 381 7.64 -0.24 -8.24
C TYR A 381 8.95 -0.85 -7.72
N GLU A 382 10.10 -0.44 -8.29
CA GLU A 382 11.43 -0.89 -7.85
C GLU A 382 11.72 -0.44 -6.40
N GLY A 383 11.38 0.79 -6.06
CA GLY A 383 11.55 1.30 -4.69
C GLY A 383 10.62 0.62 -3.69
N ILE A 384 9.36 0.33 -4.06
CA ILE A 384 8.44 -0.45 -3.21
C ILE A 384 8.97 -1.88 -3.05
N ARG A 385 9.43 -2.53 -4.13
CA ARG A 385 10.07 -3.85 -4.05
C ARG A 385 11.25 -3.83 -3.08
N ASP A 386 12.15 -2.86 -3.20
CA ASP A 386 13.34 -2.76 -2.36
C ASP A 386 12.98 -2.55 -0.89
N TYR A 387 11.95 -1.77 -0.61
CA TYR A 387 11.46 -1.58 0.76
C TYR A 387 10.87 -2.88 1.34
N LEU A 388 10.08 -3.62 0.54
CA LEU A 388 9.56 -4.94 0.93
C LEU A 388 10.69 -5.96 1.13
N VAL A 389 11.66 -6.00 0.22
CA VAL A 389 12.85 -6.84 0.38
C VAL A 389 13.62 -6.46 1.65
N CYS A 390 13.66 -5.16 2.00
CA CYS A 390 14.27 -4.72 3.25
C CYS A 390 13.58 -5.34 4.48
N HIS A 391 12.25 -5.44 4.50
CA HIS A 391 11.53 -6.12 5.59
C HIS A 391 12.02 -7.55 5.79
N TYR A 392 12.15 -8.33 4.72
CA TYR A 392 12.62 -9.72 4.78
C TYR A 392 14.10 -9.82 5.15
N ARG A 393 14.95 -9.03 4.51
CA ARG A 393 16.40 -9.03 4.76
C ARG A 393 16.75 -8.51 6.16
N ALA A 394 15.98 -7.57 6.68
CA ALA A 394 16.16 -7.02 8.01
C ALA A 394 15.48 -7.86 9.11
N ALA A 395 14.60 -8.79 8.76
CA ALA A 395 14.00 -9.71 9.71
C ALA A 395 15.09 -10.54 10.40
N ARG A 396 14.93 -10.77 11.70
CA ARG A 396 15.88 -11.52 12.52
C ARG A 396 15.33 -12.88 12.87
N ARG A 397 14.85 -13.62 11.85
CA ARG A 397 14.30 -14.97 11.97
C ARG A 397 15.11 -15.97 11.14
N SER A 398 15.26 -17.19 11.66
CA SER A 398 15.92 -18.32 10.99
C SER A 398 15.26 -19.66 11.34
N ASP A 399 14.10 -19.62 11.96
CA ASP A 399 13.39 -20.75 12.53
C ASP A 399 12.76 -21.69 11.49
N SER A 400 12.60 -21.24 10.23
CA SER A 400 12.09 -22.05 9.13
C SER A 400 13.03 -21.97 7.89
N PRO A 401 12.89 -22.91 6.91
CA PRO A 401 13.60 -22.81 5.64
C PRO A 401 13.27 -21.49 4.91
N TYR A 402 12.01 -21.08 4.91
CA TYR A 402 11.57 -19.82 4.31
C TYR A 402 12.34 -18.62 4.89
N TRP A 403 12.37 -18.47 6.22
CA TRP A 403 13.04 -17.33 6.85
C TRP A 403 14.55 -17.38 6.66
N ARG A 404 15.18 -18.55 6.67
CA ARG A 404 16.60 -18.65 6.34
C ARG A 404 16.92 -18.15 4.95
N ASP A 405 16.14 -18.56 3.95
CA ASP A 405 16.33 -18.12 2.57
C ASP A 405 15.99 -16.62 2.41
N ALA A 406 14.87 -16.16 2.95
CA ALA A 406 14.41 -14.77 2.86
C ALA A 406 15.40 -13.77 3.51
N THR A 407 16.09 -14.18 4.58
CA THR A 407 17.08 -13.34 5.27
C THR A 407 18.49 -13.42 4.69
N SER A 408 18.81 -14.40 3.81
CA SER A 408 20.18 -14.67 3.38
C SER A 408 20.43 -14.62 1.87
N HIS A 409 19.38 -14.57 1.00
CA HIS A 409 19.59 -14.54 -0.46
C HIS A 409 20.35 -13.29 -0.92
N ASP A 410 21.07 -13.39 -2.03
CA ASP A 410 21.94 -12.32 -2.55
C ASP A 410 21.24 -11.37 -3.54
N GLU A 411 19.99 -11.66 -3.89
CA GLU A 411 19.18 -10.90 -4.84
C GLU A 411 18.68 -9.57 -4.22
N MET A 412 19.57 -8.61 -4.11
CA MET A 412 19.27 -7.24 -3.69
C MET A 412 19.72 -6.25 -4.76
N SER A 413 18.95 -5.19 -4.95
CA SER A 413 19.36 -4.05 -5.79
C SER A 413 20.59 -3.35 -5.21
N ASP A 414 21.35 -2.66 -6.06
CA ASP A 414 22.46 -1.83 -5.59
C ASP A 414 21.96 -0.67 -4.73
N SER A 415 20.76 -0.17 -4.99
CA SER A 415 20.06 0.82 -4.15
C SER A 415 19.90 0.31 -2.71
N LEU A 416 19.31 -0.86 -2.53
CA LEU A 416 19.10 -1.45 -1.20
C LEU A 416 20.42 -1.80 -0.51
N LYS A 417 21.42 -2.32 -1.24
CA LYS A 417 22.78 -2.58 -0.70
C LYS A 417 23.42 -1.29 -0.16
N ALA A 418 23.28 -0.18 -0.86
CA ALA A 418 23.79 1.12 -0.42
C ALA A 418 23.10 1.62 0.85
N ILE A 419 21.77 1.43 0.97
CA ILE A 419 21.01 1.76 2.19
C ILE A 419 21.50 0.93 3.39
N PHE A 420 21.65 -0.40 3.23
CA PHE A 420 22.21 -1.24 4.27
C PHE A 420 23.66 -0.85 4.63
N SER A 421 24.48 -0.53 3.62
CA SER A 421 25.85 -0.04 3.84
C SER A 421 25.85 1.23 4.68
N ALA A 422 25.04 2.23 4.32
CA ALA A 422 24.92 3.46 5.10
C ALA A 422 24.48 3.20 6.54
N TRP A 423 23.48 2.31 6.72
CA TRP A 423 23.01 1.94 8.06
C TRP A 423 24.09 1.26 8.91
N PHE A 424 24.74 0.22 8.42
CA PHE A 424 25.66 -0.59 9.21
C PHE A 424 27.05 0.04 9.38
N THR A 425 27.48 0.95 8.51
CA THR A 425 28.73 1.71 8.67
C THR A 425 28.60 2.93 9.58
N GLY A 426 27.35 3.36 9.91
CA GLY A 426 27.09 4.56 10.69
C GLY A 426 27.10 5.82 9.82
N ALA A 427 27.05 5.71 8.49
CA ALA A 427 26.93 6.85 7.60
C ALA A 427 25.53 7.51 7.70
N ASN A 428 25.39 8.70 7.13
CA ASN A 428 24.12 9.44 7.12
C ASN A 428 23.13 8.76 6.17
N LEU A 429 22.05 8.21 6.72
CA LEU A 429 21.03 7.51 5.95
C LEU A 429 20.20 8.49 5.12
N GLU A 430 19.86 9.66 5.66
CA GLU A 430 19.08 10.68 4.96
C GLU A 430 19.83 11.18 3.72
N GLU A 431 21.12 11.42 3.83
CA GLU A 431 21.96 11.82 2.68
C GLU A 431 21.99 10.72 1.60
N GLU A 432 22.03 9.44 1.99
CA GLU A 432 22.00 8.34 1.02
C GLU A 432 20.65 8.24 0.31
N LEU A 433 19.53 8.37 1.03
CA LEU A 433 18.19 8.39 0.43
C LEU A 433 17.99 9.55 -0.53
N ALA A 434 18.45 10.76 -0.14
CA ALA A 434 18.40 11.96 -0.98
C ALA A 434 19.28 11.79 -2.24
N ARG A 435 20.49 11.21 -2.11
CA ARG A 435 21.37 10.90 -3.24
C ARG A 435 20.70 9.98 -4.26
N GLN A 436 19.89 9.04 -3.80
CA GLN A 436 19.15 8.11 -4.65
C GLN A 436 17.85 8.71 -5.21
N GLY A 437 17.33 9.79 -4.63
CA GLY A 437 16.06 10.43 -5.02
C GLY A 437 14.84 9.52 -4.81
N ILE A 438 14.82 8.78 -3.68
CA ILE A 438 13.74 7.81 -3.36
C ILE A 438 12.90 8.20 -2.14
N GLU A 439 13.10 9.39 -1.59
CA GLU A 439 12.38 9.90 -0.41
C GLU A 439 10.88 10.09 -0.67
N ASP A 440 10.48 10.26 -1.94
CA ASP A 440 9.10 10.34 -2.39
C ASP A 440 8.37 8.98 -2.42
N ILE A 441 9.12 7.87 -2.31
CA ILE A 441 8.56 6.51 -2.24
C ILE A 441 8.38 6.10 -0.78
N TYR A 442 9.48 6.16 -0.01
CA TYR A 442 9.48 5.98 1.44
C TYR A 442 10.39 7.02 2.09
N PRO A 443 9.88 7.88 2.99
CA PRO A 443 10.66 8.89 3.68
C PRO A 443 11.66 8.26 4.66
N ALA A 444 12.68 9.03 5.06
CA ALA A 444 13.70 8.59 5.99
C ALA A 444 13.13 8.00 7.30
N MET A 445 12.02 8.53 7.79
CA MET A 445 11.32 8.00 8.96
C MET A 445 10.95 6.52 8.79
N SER A 446 10.42 6.13 7.62
CA SER A 446 10.04 4.74 7.34
C SER A 446 11.24 3.80 7.39
N TRP A 447 12.37 4.18 6.76
CA TRP A 447 13.60 3.39 6.78
C TRP A 447 14.17 3.23 8.19
N HIS A 448 14.18 4.32 8.99
CA HIS A 448 14.61 4.27 10.39
C HIS A 448 13.69 3.37 11.22
N CYS A 449 12.36 3.48 11.05
CA CYS A 449 11.38 2.65 11.75
C CYS A 449 11.60 1.16 11.46
N LEU A 450 11.78 0.79 10.17
CA LEU A 450 11.97 -0.59 9.76
C LEU A 450 13.27 -1.17 10.35
N LEU A 451 14.40 -0.51 10.10
CA LEU A 451 15.72 -1.02 10.49
C LEU A 451 15.90 -1.04 12.02
N ALA A 452 15.46 0.00 12.71
CA ALA A 452 15.50 0.07 14.16
C ALA A 452 14.47 -0.86 14.82
N GLY A 453 13.26 -0.94 14.27
CA GLY A 453 12.15 -1.73 14.81
C GLY A 453 12.43 -3.22 14.85
N TYR A 454 13.18 -3.76 13.89
CA TYR A 454 13.66 -5.15 13.92
C TYR A 454 14.97 -5.33 14.69
N GLY A 455 15.54 -4.26 15.25
CA GLY A 455 16.76 -4.32 16.04
C GLY A 455 18.04 -4.53 15.20
N ASN A 456 18.06 -4.03 13.96
CA ASN A 456 19.23 -4.15 13.05
C ASN A 456 20.32 -3.14 13.39
N PHE A 457 20.95 -3.32 14.55
CA PHE A 457 22.07 -2.51 14.97
C PHE A 457 23.37 -3.32 14.90
N PRO A 458 24.50 -2.68 14.50
CA PRO A 458 25.82 -3.33 14.56
C PRO A 458 26.15 -3.79 15.98
N ASP A 459 26.71 -4.97 16.13
CA ASP A 459 27.21 -5.48 17.41
C ASP A 459 28.57 -4.84 17.72
N ARG A 460 28.57 -3.58 18.17
CA ARG A 460 29.78 -2.85 18.58
C ARG A 460 30.02 -3.04 20.08
N LEU A 461 31.16 -3.55 20.43
CA LEU A 461 31.53 -3.79 21.85
C LEU A 461 31.96 -2.50 22.57
N VAL A 462 32.41 -1.48 21.83
CA VAL A 462 32.89 -0.21 22.38
C VAL A 462 32.19 0.94 21.67
N PRO A 463 31.55 1.87 22.41
CA PRO A 463 30.95 3.04 21.82
C PRO A 463 31.97 3.91 21.09
N ALA A 464 31.58 4.44 19.94
CA ALA A 464 32.43 5.35 19.18
C ALA A 464 32.62 6.66 19.96
N ALA A 465 33.87 7.14 20.03
CA ALA A 465 34.19 8.41 20.65
C ALA A 465 33.52 9.60 19.91
N GLY A 466 33.08 10.61 20.63
CA GLY A 466 32.49 11.84 20.05
C GLY A 466 30.99 11.82 19.80
N VAL A 467 30.33 10.68 19.98
CA VAL A 467 28.87 10.61 20.01
C VAL A 467 28.44 10.87 21.46
N ALA A 468 28.10 12.10 21.75
CA ALA A 468 27.68 12.49 23.09
C ALA A 468 26.20 12.96 23.05
N ALA A 469 25.55 12.77 24.15
CA ALA A 469 24.27 13.25 24.60
C ALA A 469 23.14 12.23 24.55
N GLN A 470 22.52 12.07 25.69
CA GLN A 470 21.29 11.33 25.85
C GLN A 470 20.12 12.23 25.47
N VAL A 471 19.23 11.70 24.64
CA VAL A 471 17.92 12.32 24.40
C VAL A 471 17.10 12.22 25.67
N ASP A 472 16.43 13.32 26.04
CA ASP A 472 15.51 13.34 27.18
C ASP A 472 14.22 12.59 26.83
N MET A 473 14.20 11.31 27.11
CA MET A 473 13.04 10.44 26.83
C MET A 473 11.81 10.85 27.65
N ALA A 474 11.97 11.39 28.87
CA ALA A 474 10.83 11.83 29.66
C ALA A 474 10.13 13.05 29.03
N ARG A 475 10.88 13.94 28.39
CA ARG A 475 10.32 15.05 27.61
C ARG A 475 9.51 14.53 26.41
N ILE A 476 10.04 13.53 25.69
CA ILE A 476 9.35 12.94 24.55
C ILE A 476 8.07 12.22 24.97
N ASP A 477 8.14 11.39 26.01
CA ASP A 477 6.97 10.67 26.53
C ASP A 477 5.87 11.66 26.96
N LYS A 478 6.22 12.71 27.70
CA LYS A 478 5.27 13.75 28.13
C LYS A 478 4.64 14.48 26.93
N PHE A 479 5.42 14.75 25.89
CA PHE A 479 4.91 15.39 24.68
C PHE A 479 3.91 14.48 23.96
N ILE A 480 4.26 13.21 23.72
CA ILE A 480 3.42 12.24 23.02
C ILE A 480 2.11 11.96 23.79
N GLU A 481 2.21 11.74 25.11
CA GLU A 481 1.04 11.54 25.96
C GLU A 481 0.13 12.76 26.00
N GLY A 482 0.73 13.95 26.12
CA GLY A 482 -0.03 15.21 26.11
C GLY A 482 -0.75 15.47 24.78
N CYS A 483 -0.12 15.15 23.67
CA CYS A 483 -0.75 15.22 22.34
C CYS A 483 -1.91 14.21 22.21
N ALA A 484 -1.67 12.95 22.56
CA ALA A 484 -2.65 11.87 22.39
C ALA A 484 -3.97 12.10 23.16
N MET A 485 -3.93 12.80 24.30
CA MET A 485 -5.13 13.12 25.08
C MET A 485 -6.16 13.96 24.33
N ASN A 486 -5.76 14.69 23.29
CA ASN A 486 -6.67 15.54 22.50
C ASN A 486 -7.54 14.73 21.51
N PHE A 487 -7.21 13.50 21.23
CA PHE A 487 -7.88 12.69 20.22
C PHE A 487 -9.03 11.89 20.82
N PRO A 488 -10.17 11.76 20.12
CA PRO A 488 -11.33 11.01 20.61
C PRO A 488 -11.07 9.50 20.60
N SER A 489 -11.87 8.72 21.34
CA SER A 489 -11.85 7.27 21.20
C SER A 489 -12.27 6.86 19.78
N HIS A 490 -11.68 5.79 19.26
CA HIS A 490 -11.96 5.32 17.91
C HIS A 490 -13.44 4.93 17.75
N LEU A 491 -13.98 4.18 18.70
CA LEU A 491 -15.37 3.75 18.68
C LEU A 491 -16.33 4.95 18.64
N SER A 492 -16.12 5.94 19.54
CA SER A 492 -16.95 7.17 19.56
C SER A 492 -16.85 7.99 18.27
N ALA A 493 -15.69 7.98 17.60
CA ALA A 493 -15.54 8.65 16.30
C ALA A 493 -16.34 7.93 15.20
N LEU A 494 -16.29 6.60 15.15
CA LEU A 494 -17.06 5.80 14.18
C LEU A 494 -18.58 5.92 14.42
N GLU A 495 -19.03 5.91 15.68
CA GLU A 495 -20.44 6.11 16.03
C GLU A 495 -20.95 7.49 15.56
N ARG A 496 -20.15 8.54 15.72
CA ARG A 496 -20.52 9.88 15.24
C ARG A 496 -20.65 9.94 13.73
N ILE A 497 -19.72 9.31 12.99
CA ILE A 497 -19.79 9.24 11.54
C ILE A 497 -21.05 8.49 11.09
N ALA A 498 -21.33 7.34 11.71
CA ALA A 498 -22.52 6.55 11.39
C ALA A 498 -23.84 7.29 11.71
N ALA A 499 -23.87 8.13 12.74
CA ALA A 499 -25.05 8.91 13.10
C ALA A 499 -25.32 10.12 12.16
N THR A 500 -24.33 10.52 11.35
CA THR A 500 -24.42 11.65 10.42
C THR A 500 -24.72 11.20 8.98
N ALA A 501 -24.57 9.93 8.67
CA ALA A 501 -24.83 9.30 7.37
C ALA A 501 -26.32 8.98 7.20
#